data_7778f974a2d55943ae18e2fad8add173
#
_entry.id   7778f974a2d55943ae18e2fad8add173
#
_cell.length_a   1.000
_cell.length_b   1.000
_cell.length_c   1.000
_cell.angle_alpha   90.00
_cell.angle_beta   90.00
_cell.angle_gamma   90.00
#
_symmetry.space_group_name_H-M   'P 1'
#
loop_
_entity.id
_entity.type
_entity.pdbx_description
1 polymer ?
#
loop_
_entity_poly.entity_id
_entity_poly.type
_entity_poly.pdbx_seq_one_letter_code
_entity_poly.pdbx_strand_id
1 'polypeptide(L)'
;QKQWYNEGTFLNFEFLSLPAPKEYMKIIDKKYYNYEVIKKGGGDHDYPMYRKMESDYIKGIGGKLFYQYTINRNDLSPREIALSDAIIRNNLQLKKPCLLFMPSLYSHWESMKGLFIEASRDDSIDCFLLPLPYYYKDGLGGCSPAQWDFALYEAELGKGNPYLLDFRNLELNQLFPDAIFINEPYDEYNLSFMVHPAFFSKNLKQYTKQLIYIPWFVTSEIDLTDKEDGKAIVNAENYIVMPALVHSDYVILQSKGIARLYQEILVQESGVEFAKYWEKKLLPLGSPLYDKDENKEKFGSHRIWDTLRRSILCTI
;
A
#
# COMPACT_ATOMS: atom_id res chain seq x y z
N GLN A 1 1.54 -25.49 -38.26
CA GLN A 1 1.35 -24.79 -36.94
C GLN A 1 -0.08 -24.30 -36.75
N LYS A 2 -0.74 -23.65 -37.73
CA LYS A 2 -2.14 -23.19 -37.60
C LYS A 2 -3.11 -24.32 -37.26
N GLN A 3 -2.89 -25.53 -37.77
CA GLN A 3 -3.76 -26.69 -37.49
C GLN A 3 -3.73 -27.15 -36.02
N TRP A 4 -2.66 -26.86 -35.27
CA TRP A 4 -2.53 -27.28 -33.87
C TRP A 4 -3.43 -26.51 -32.92
N TYR A 5 -3.99 -25.41 -33.38
CA TYR A 5 -4.88 -24.53 -32.59
C TYR A 5 -6.36 -24.69 -32.97
N ASN A 6 -6.69 -25.58 -33.91
CA ASN A 6 -8.06 -25.70 -34.43
C ASN A 6 -9.04 -26.38 -33.46
N GLU A 7 -8.51 -27.21 -32.56
CA GLU A 7 -9.30 -27.91 -31.54
C GLU A 7 -8.78 -27.60 -30.15
N GLY A 8 -9.70 -27.36 -29.21
CA GLY A 8 -9.40 -27.09 -27.82
C GLY A 8 -9.52 -28.32 -26.92
N THR A 9 -8.81 -28.33 -25.83
CA THR A 9 -8.97 -29.24 -24.69
C THR A 9 -8.84 -28.44 -23.39
N PHE A 10 -9.06 -29.10 -22.27
CA PHE A 10 -8.83 -28.52 -20.96
C PHE A 10 -7.69 -29.26 -20.26
N LEU A 11 -6.77 -28.51 -19.66
CA LEU A 11 -5.70 -29.04 -18.83
C LEU A 11 -5.96 -28.64 -17.37
N ASN A 12 -5.80 -29.61 -16.50
CA ASN A 12 -5.87 -29.35 -15.07
C ASN A 12 -4.51 -28.82 -14.58
N PHE A 13 -4.54 -27.66 -13.96
CA PHE A 13 -3.40 -27.04 -13.31
C PHE A 13 -3.80 -26.72 -11.88
N GLU A 14 -3.31 -27.50 -10.94
CA GLU A 14 -3.72 -27.46 -9.52
C GLU A 14 -5.24 -27.58 -9.38
N PHE A 15 -5.92 -26.50 -8.91
CA PHE A 15 -7.37 -26.42 -8.76
C PHE A 15 -8.09 -25.78 -9.97
N LEU A 16 -7.36 -25.44 -11.01
CA LEU A 16 -7.90 -24.80 -12.20
C LEU A 16 -7.97 -25.79 -13.38
N SER A 17 -9.02 -25.65 -14.17
CA SER A 17 -9.12 -26.30 -15.50
C SER A 17 -9.02 -25.23 -16.55
N LEU A 18 -7.89 -25.20 -17.27
CA LEU A 18 -7.54 -24.14 -18.21
C LEU A 18 -7.72 -24.62 -19.65
N PRO A 19 -8.29 -23.79 -20.55
CA PRO A 19 -8.39 -24.14 -21.96
C PRO A 19 -7.00 -24.14 -22.61
N ALA A 20 -6.72 -25.17 -23.39
CA ALA A 20 -5.48 -25.33 -24.15
C ALA A 20 -5.76 -25.88 -25.56
N PRO A 21 -4.88 -25.67 -26.54
CA PRO A 21 -4.96 -26.36 -27.81
C PRO A 21 -4.87 -27.88 -27.61
N LYS A 22 -5.65 -28.68 -28.33
CA LYS A 22 -5.63 -30.14 -28.22
C LYS A 22 -4.24 -30.72 -28.47
N GLU A 23 -3.52 -30.17 -29.43
CA GLU A 23 -2.17 -30.56 -29.80
C GLU A 23 -1.07 -29.83 -29.01
N TYR A 24 -1.37 -29.45 -27.76
CA TYR A 24 -0.47 -28.64 -26.91
C TYR A 24 0.92 -29.27 -26.74
N MET A 25 1.02 -30.61 -26.68
CA MET A 25 2.31 -31.29 -26.57
C MET A 25 3.22 -31.01 -27.78
N LYS A 26 2.67 -31.02 -29.01
CA LYS A 26 3.45 -30.67 -30.20
C LYS A 26 3.93 -29.22 -30.21
N ILE A 27 3.16 -28.33 -29.58
CA ILE A 27 3.54 -26.92 -29.40
C ILE A 27 4.69 -26.83 -28.42
N ILE A 28 4.59 -27.53 -27.28
CA ILE A 28 5.63 -27.57 -26.25
C ILE A 28 6.92 -28.16 -26.81
N ASP A 29 6.88 -29.32 -27.43
CA ASP A 29 8.04 -29.99 -28.05
C ASP A 29 8.78 -29.10 -29.04
N LYS A 30 8.03 -28.35 -29.84
CA LYS A 30 8.62 -27.44 -30.83
C LYS A 30 9.18 -26.16 -30.22
N LYS A 31 8.53 -25.66 -29.19
CA LYS A 31 8.91 -24.37 -28.56
C LYS A 31 9.98 -24.55 -27.48
N TYR A 32 9.89 -25.65 -26.76
CA TYR A 32 10.72 -25.91 -25.57
C TYR A 32 11.43 -27.26 -25.72
N TYR A 33 12.43 -27.33 -26.55
CA TYR A 33 13.22 -28.54 -26.78
C TYR A 33 13.74 -29.12 -25.44
N ASN A 34 13.47 -30.41 -25.18
CA ASN A 34 13.81 -31.11 -23.96
C ASN A 34 13.20 -30.52 -22.68
N TYR A 35 11.95 -30.05 -22.69
CA TYR A 35 11.25 -29.51 -21.54
C TYR A 35 11.11 -30.50 -20.34
N GLU A 36 11.20 -31.82 -20.60
CA GLU A 36 11.17 -32.87 -19.56
C GLU A 36 12.47 -32.93 -18.75
N VAL A 37 13.54 -32.34 -19.25
CA VAL A 37 14.83 -32.34 -18.58
C VAL A 37 14.95 -31.07 -17.74
N ILE A 38 14.88 -31.20 -16.42
CA ILE A 38 15.11 -30.08 -15.52
C ILE A 38 16.57 -29.63 -15.66
N LYS A 39 16.78 -28.52 -16.34
CA LYS A 39 18.10 -27.88 -16.44
C LYS A 39 18.29 -26.91 -15.29
N LYS A 40 19.41 -27.05 -14.58
CA LYS A 40 19.87 -26.03 -13.65
C LYS A 40 20.28 -24.77 -14.42
N GLY A 41 19.60 -23.69 -14.22
CA GLY A 41 19.84 -22.40 -14.87
C GLY A 41 18.67 -21.98 -15.73
N GLY A 42 18.39 -20.70 -15.70
CA GLY A 42 17.19 -20.07 -16.22
C GLY A 42 16.68 -20.62 -17.52
N GLY A 43 15.38 -20.82 -17.57
CA GLY A 43 14.73 -21.22 -18.80
C GLY A 43 15.04 -20.23 -19.91
N ASP A 44 15.09 -20.74 -21.15
CA ASP A 44 15.12 -19.92 -22.35
C ASP A 44 13.79 -19.17 -22.51
N HIS A 45 13.45 -18.36 -21.53
CA HIS A 45 12.35 -17.43 -21.67
C HIS A 45 12.80 -16.28 -22.56
N ASP A 46 11.94 -15.90 -23.46
CA ASP A 46 12.15 -14.83 -24.43
C ASP A 46 12.18 -13.44 -23.74
N TYR A 47 13.16 -13.25 -22.89
CA TYR A 47 13.61 -11.93 -22.47
C TYR A 47 14.88 -11.58 -23.27
N PRO A 48 14.74 -11.14 -24.52
CA PRO A 48 15.85 -11.07 -25.45
C PRO A 48 16.93 -10.05 -25.06
N MET A 49 16.62 -9.15 -24.15
CA MET A 49 17.50 -8.03 -23.82
C MET A 49 18.51 -8.31 -22.70
N TYR A 50 18.31 -9.35 -21.88
CA TYR A 50 19.10 -9.50 -20.64
C TYR A 50 19.79 -10.85 -20.45
N ARG A 51 19.71 -11.78 -21.38
CA ARG A 51 20.17 -13.17 -21.23
C ARG A 51 21.58 -13.33 -20.70
N LYS A 52 22.52 -12.54 -21.21
CA LYS A 52 23.92 -12.65 -20.78
C LYS A 52 24.13 -12.02 -19.41
N MET A 53 23.62 -10.81 -19.22
CA MET A 53 23.72 -10.10 -17.94
C MET A 53 23.00 -10.86 -16.81
N GLU A 54 21.81 -11.38 -17.11
CA GLU A 54 21.02 -12.22 -16.22
C GLU A 54 21.77 -13.50 -15.84
N SER A 55 22.28 -14.23 -16.82
CA SER A 55 23.05 -15.45 -16.59
C SER A 55 24.30 -15.22 -15.74
N ASP A 56 25.04 -14.16 -16.02
CA ASP A 56 26.26 -13.83 -15.30
C ASP A 56 25.94 -13.39 -13.85
N TYR A 57 24.85 -12.65 -13.67
CA TYR A 57 24.38 -12.25 -12.35
C TYR A 57 23.89 -13.44 -11.53
N ILE A 58 23.04 -14.29 -12.08
CA ILE A 58 22.53 -15.50 -11.42
C ILE A 58 23.68 -16.45 -11.02
N LYS A 59 24.69 -16.57 -11.85
CA LYS A 59 25.91 -17.34 -11.51
C LYS A 59 26.66 -16.71 -10.34
N GLY A 60 26.80 -15.37 -10.33
CA GLY A 60 27.49 -14.62 -9.27
C GLY A 60 26.87 -14.78 -7.89
N ILE A 61 25.55 -14.98 -7.81
CA ILE A 61 24.82 -15.14 -6.54
C ILE A 61 24.45 -16.58 -6.20
N GLY A 62 25.07 -17.56 -6.88
CA GLY A 62 24.87 -18.98 -6.61
C GLY A 62 23.54 -19.55 -7.11
N GLY A 63 22.92 -18.95 -8.11
CA GLY A 63 21.73 -19.47 -8.78
C GLY A 63 20.43 -19.35 -7.99
N LYS A 64 20.36 -18.43 -7.03
CA LYS A 64 19.22 -18.33 -6.11
C LYS A 64 18.30 -17.14 -6.33
N LEU A 65 18.46 -16.37 -7.42
CA LEU A 65 17.67 -15.19 -7.65
C LEU A 65 16.85 -15.23 -8.92
N PHE A 66 15.71 -14.56 -8.83
CA PHE A 66 14.82 -14.36 -9.94
C PHE A 66 15.35 -13.24 -10.85
N TYR A 67 15.30 -13.45 -12.11
CA TYR A 67 15.84 -12.70 -13.24
C TYR A 67 15.44 -11.21 -13.33
N GLN A 68 14.44 -10.79 -12.63
CA GLN A 68 14.03 -9.37 -12.63
C GLN A 68 15.00 -8.43 -11.91
N TYR A 69 16.09 -8.97 -11.32
CA TYR A 69 17.08 -8.20 -10.56
C TYR A 69 18.49 -8.29 -11.17
N THR A 70 18.57 -8.19 -12.47
CA THR A 70 19.85 -8.20 -13.21
C THR A 70 20.64 -6.90 -13.14
N ILE A 71 20.27 -5.99 -12.26
CA ILE A 71 20.94 -4.71 -12.08
C ILE A 71 22.14 -4.91 -11.16
N ASN A 72 23.28 -4.34 -11.55
CA ASN A 72 24.48 -4.34 -10.71
C ASN A 72 24.19 -3.52 -9.44
N ARG A 73 24.28 -4.15 -8.27
CA ARG A 73 24.03 -3.47 -6.97
C ARG A 73 24.92 -2.25 -6.76
N ASN A 74 26.12 -2.25 -7.33
CA ASN A 74 27.04 -1.10 -7.23
C ASN A 74 26.56 0.14 -7.98
N ASP A 75 25.64 -0.03 -8.93
CA ASP A 75 25.05 1.06 -9.71
C ASP A 75 23.77 1.60 -9.08
N LEU A 76 23.29 0.95 -7.99
CA LEU A 76 22.08 1.35 -7.28
C LEU A 76 22.39 2.34 -6.16
N SER A 77 21.54 3.33 -5.99
CA SER A 77 21.52 4.17 -4.81
C SER A 77 21.15 3.34 -3.55
N PRO A 78 21.50 3.80 -2.35
CA PRO A 78 21.07 3.14 -1.11
C PRO A 78 19.55 2.92 -1.01
N ARG A 79 18.77 3.83 -1.57
CA ARG A 79 17.29 3.75 -1.66
C ARG A 79 16.83 2.58 -2.53
N GLU A 80 17.42 2.45 -3.72
CA GLU A 80 17.09 1.35 -4.63
C GLU A 80 17.51 -0.01 -4.09
N ILE A 81 18.63 -0.06 -3.38
CA ILE A 81 19.09 -1.29 -2.69
C ILE A 81 18.09 -1.70 -1.62
N ALA A 82 17.67 -0.77 -0.75
CA ALA A 82 16.71 -1.06 0.32
C ALA A 82 15.36 -1.55 -0.23
N LEU A 83 14.86 -0.91 -1.30
CA LEU A 83 13.63 -1.32 -1.98
C LEU A 83 13.77 -2.70 -2.62
N SER A 84 14.87 -2.96 -3.34
CA SER A 84 15.13 -4.26 -3.96
C SER A 84 15.21 -5.38 -2.94
N ASP A 85 15.86 -5.14 -1.79
CA ASP A 85 15.97 -6.13 -0.73
C ASP A 85 14.61 -6.44 -0.09
N ALA A 86 13.73 -5.44 0.07
CA ALA A 86 12.37 -5.66 0.55
C ALA A 86 11.55 -6.50 -0.44
N ILE A 87 11.61 -6.19 -1.74
CA ILE A 87 10.93 -6.94 -2.79
C ILE A 87 11.43 -8.39 -2.83
N ILE A 88 12.74 -8.60 -2.78
CA ILE A 88 13.34 -9.95 -2.78
C ILE A 88 12.88 -10.73 -1.55
N ARG A 89 12.91 -10.15 -0.36
CA ARG A 89 12.44 -10.81 0.86
C ARG A 89 10.98 -11.21 0.78
N ASN A 90 10.12 -10.33 0.27
CA ASN A 90 8.71 -10.64 0.06
C ASN A 90 8.51 -11.81 -0.90
N ASN A 91 9.20 -11.80 -2.04
CA ASN A 91 9.09 -12.87 -3.03
C ASN A 91 9.64 -14.22 -2.53
N LEU A 92 10.66 -14.19 -1.69
CA LEU A 92 11.28 -15.41 -1.12
C LEU A 92 10.57 -15.89 0.15
N GLN A 93 9.49 -15.25 0.58
CA GLN A 93 8.81 -15.49 1.85
C GLN A 93 9.75 -15.40 3.09
N LEU A 94 10.87 -14.72 2.95
CA LEU A 94 11.79 -14.39 4.04
C LEU A 94 11.24 -13.17 4.80
N LYS A 95 10.14 -13.37 5.48
CA LYS A 95 9.19 -12.34 5.90
C LYS A 95 9.73 -11.38 6.95
N LYS A 96 10.12 -10.20 6.50
CA LYS A 96 9.81 -8.98 7.25
C LYS A 96 8.53 -8.39 6.67
N PRO A 97 7.52 -8.07 7.48
CA PRO A 97 6.38 -7.29 7.01
C PRO A 97 6.84 -5.99 6.35
N CYS A 98 6.26 -5.66 5.21
CA CYS A 98 6.58 -4.44 4.47
C CYS A 98 5.45 -3.42 4.66
N LEU A 99 5.78 -2.26 5.21
CA LEU A 99 4.84 -1.17 5.44
C LEU A 99 5.15 0.01 4.52
N LEU A 100 4.11 0.60 3.92
CA LEU A 100 4.22 1.75 3.05
C LEU A 100 3.33 2.89 3.56
N PHE A 101 3.95 3.99 3.96
CA PHE A 101 3.26 5.22 4.35
C PHE A 101 3.15 6.14 3.15
N MET A 102 1.93 6.58 2.83
CA MET A 102 1.62 7.37 1.64
C MET A 102 0.90 8.68 2.01
N PRO A 103 1.61 9.68 2.56
CA PRO A 103 1.02 10.97 2.88
C PRO A 103 0.67 11.76 1.61
N SER A 104 -0.47 12.46 1.64
CA SER A 104 -0.95 13.29 0.53
C SER A 104 -0.16 14.60 0.40
N LEU A 105 -0.31 15.51 1.36
CA LEU A 105 0.37 16.79 1.43
C LEU A 105 1.40 16.77 2.56
N TYR A 106 2.49 17.53 2.40
CA TYR A 106 3.47 17.67 3.48
C TYR A 106 2.84 18.30 4.74
N SER A 107 1.89 19.23 4.59
CA SER A 107 1.14 19.80 5.72
C SER A 107 0.31 18.78 6.50
N HIS A 108 -0.03 17.64 5.89
CA HIS A 108 -0.77 16.55 6.54
C HIS A 108 0.16 15.46 7.13
N TRP A 109 1.47 15.57 6.91
CA TRP A 109 2.46 14.57 7.29
C TRP A 109 2.50 14.28 8.81
N GLU A 110 2.30 15.30 9.64
CA GLU A 110 2.31 15.14 11.11
C GLU A 110 1.30 14.09 11.60
N SER A 111 0.22 13.82 10.85
CA SER A 111 -0.76 12.78 11.20
C SER A 111 -0.22 11.34 11.11
N MET A 112 0.90 11.13 10.45
CA MET A 112 1.51 9.81 10.23
C MET A 112 2.96 9.74 10.69
N LYS A 113 3.63 10.88 10.82
CA LYS A 113 5.07 11.01 11.07
C LYS A 113 5.54 10.22 12.28
N GLY A 114 4.89 10.42 13.42
CA GLY A 114 5.27 9.71 14.64
C GLY A 114 5.14 8.20 14.51
N LEU A 115 4.07 7.74 13.86
CA LEU A 115 3.84 6.31 13.61
C LEU A 115 4.87 5.72 12.64
N PHE A 116 5.24 6.47 11.58
CA PHE A 116 6.31 6.07 10.68
C PHE A 116 7.65 5.96 11.41
N ILE A 117 7.98 6.93 12.27
CA ILE A 117 9.21 6.91 13.07
C ILE A 117 9.25 5.70 14.00
N GLU A 118 8.16 5.38 14.70
CA GLU A 118 8.09 4.20 15.56
C GLU A 118 8.23 2.90 14.74
N ALA A 119 7.53 2.79 13.61
CA ALA A 119 7.62 1.63 12.72
C ALA A 119 9.02 1.46 12.13
N SER A 120 9.68 2.55 11.74
CA SER A 120 11.02 2.52 11.13
C SER A 120 12.15 2.15 12.09
N ARG A 121 11.89 2.19 13.41
CA ARG A 121 12.81 1.73 14.46
C ARG A 121 12.74 0.23 14.71
N ASP A 122 11.74 -0.44 14.17
CA ASP A 122 11.55 -1.86 14.35
C ASP A 122 12.32 -2.65 13.27
N ASP A 123 13.46 -3.21 13.63
CA ASP A 123 14.32 -3.98 12.72
C ASP A 123 13.64 -5.22 12.13
N SER A 124 12.50 -5.65 12.67
CA SER A 124 11.73 -6.77 12.15
C SER A 124 10.83 -6.40 10.96
N ILE A 125 10.79 -5.12 10.57
CA ILE A 125 9.86 -4.57 9.59
C ILE A 125 10.62 -3.76 8.54
N ASP A 126 10.22 -3.86 7.29
CA ASP A 126 10.62 -2.95 6.23
C ASP A 126 9.59 -1.81 6.12
N CYS A 127 10.00 -0.58 6.43
CA CYS A 127 9.10 0.57 6.52
C CYS A 127 9.53 1.63 5.49
N PHE A 128 8.64 1.96 4.56
CA PHE A 128 8.89 2.94 3.50
C PHE A 128 7.92 4.12 3.55
N LEU A 129 8.37 5.25 3.04
CA LEU A 129 7.59 6.47 2.87
C LEU A 129 7.53 6.84 1.40
N LEU A 130 6.32 7.02 0.87
CA LEU A 130 6.04 7.44 -0.50
C LEU A 130 5.16 8.69 -0.48
N PRO A 131 5.74 9.90 -0.51
CA PRO A 131 4.96 11.13 -0.69
C PRO A 131 4.21 11.10 -2.01
N LEU A 132 2.91 11.39 -1.97
CA LEU A 132 2.07 11.31 -3.15
C LEU A 132 2.13 12.58 -4.01
N PRO A 133 2.15 12.46 -5.33
CA PRO A 133 1.88 13.58 -6.22
C PRO A 133 0.40 13.98 -6.14
N TYR A 134 0.13 15.28 -6.25
CA TYR A 134 -1.22 15.83 -6.14
C TYR A 134 -1.45 16.99 -7.11
N TYR A 135 -2.72 17.38 -7.27
CA TYR A 135 -3.17 18.43 -8.16
C TYR A 135 -4.13 19.35 -7.40
N TYR A 136 -4.02 20.66 -7.62
CA TYR A 136 -5.08 21.58 -7.19
C TYR A 136 -6.19 21.64 -8.23
N LYS A 137 -7.43 21.74 -7.78
CA LYS A 137 -8.62 21.89 -8.62
C LYS A 137 -9.02 23.35 -8.73
N ASP A 138 -9.42 23.78 -9.91
CA ASP A 138 -9.85 25.18 -10.17
C ASP A 138 -11.34 25.42 -9.95
N GLY A 139 -12.09 24.40 -9.51
CA GLY A 139 -13.55 24.50 -9.33
C GLY A 139 -14.36 24.45 -10.63
N LEU A 140 -13.73 24.49 -11.79
CA LEU A 140 -14.37 24.40 -13.11
C LEU A 140 -14.13 23.07 -13.81
N GLY A 141 -13.54 22.13 -13.09
CA GLY A 141 -13.20 20.79 -13.59
C GLY A 141 -11.78 20.67 -14.14
N GLY A 142 -11.00 21.75 -14.13
CA GLY A 142 -9.58 21.74 -14.46
C GLY A 142 -8.69 21.40 -13.25
N CYS A 143 -7.47 20.98 -13.55
CA CYS A 143 -6.44 20.71 -12.54
C CYS A 143 -5.15 21.45 -12.87
N SER A 144 -4.42 21.84 -11.82
CA SER A 144 -3.05 22.36 -11.95
C SER A 144 -2.11 21.31 -12.55
N PRO A 145 -0.91 21.68 -12.99
CA PRO A 145 0.17 20.70 -13.12
C PRO A 145 0.42 19.95 -11.81
N ALA A 146 0.90 18.72 -11.91
CA ALA A 146 1.20 17.90 -10.74
C ALA A 146 2.18 18.62 -9.80
N GLN A 147 1.83 18.63 -8.52
CA GLN A 147 2.69 19.10 -7.43
C GLN A 147 3.26 17.89 -6.69
N TRP A 148 4.42 18.07 -6.06
CA TRP A 148 5.03 16.98 -5.30
C TRP A 148 6.00 17.53 -4.26
N ASP A 149 5.72 17.28 -3.01
CA ASP A 149 6.44 17.82 -1.86
C ASP A 149 7.70 17.02 -1.47
N PHE A 150 8.19 16.15 -2.34
CA PHE A 150 9.29 15.22 -2.06
C PHE A 150 10.52 15.89 -1.42
N ALA A 151 10.90 17.07 -1.91
CA ALA A 151 12.05 17.80 -1.39
C ALA A 151 11.89 18.21 0.08
N LEU A 152 10.66 18.42 0.56
CA LEU A 152 10.39 18.76 1.96
C LEU A 152 10.61 17.53 2.85
N TYR A 153 10.15 16.35 2.42
CA TYR A 153 10.41 15.09 3.12
C TYR A 153 11.91 14.74 3.11
N GLU A 154 12.59 14.97 1.99
CA GLU A 154 14.04 14.74 1.88
C GLU A 154 14.84 15.67 2.80
N ALA A 155 14.42 16.94 2.95
CA ALA A 155 15.04 17.89 3.86
C ALA A 155 14.87 17.47 5.33
N GLU A 156 13.71 16.87 5.68
CA GLU A 156 13.42 16.43 7.03
C GLU A 156 14.10 15.10 7.39
N LEU A 157 14.03 14.12 6.50
CA LEU A 157 14.51 12.75 6.76
C LEU A 157 15.98 12.52 6.40
N GLY A 158 16.61 13.50 5.76
CA GLY A 158 17.97 13.41 5.24
C GLY A 158 18.02 13.06 3.76
N LYS A 159 18.90 13.77 3.05
CA LYS A 159 19.11 13.58 1.61
C LYS A 159 19.59 12.16 1.31
N GLY A 160 18.90 11.52 0.35
CA GLY A 160 19.22 10.14 -0.04
C GLY A 160 18.77 9.09 0.97
N ASN A 161 17.84 9.42 1.87
CA ASN A 161 17.26 8.45 2.80
C ASN A 161 16.73 7.24 2.03
N PRO A 162 17.19 6.01 2.33
CA PRO A 162 16.83 4.81 1.57
C PRO A 162 15.38 4.39 1.71
N TYR A 163 14.69 4.85 2.74
CA TYR A 163 13.29 4.53 3.01
C TYR A 163 12.31 5.52 2.37
N LEU A 164 12.80 6.66 1.85
CA LEU A 164 12.00 7.65 1.13
C LEU A 164 11.96 7.30 -0.35
N LEU A 165 10.80 6.88 -0.84
CA LEU A 165 10.61 6.38 -2.21
C LEU A 165 10.15 7.48 -3.15
N ASP A 166 10.58 7.37 -4.41
CA ASP A 166 10.12 8.20 -5.52
C ASP A 166 9.07 7.45 -6.33
N PHE A 167 7.84 7.99 -6.42
CA PHE A 167 6.73 7.34 -7.12
C PHE A 167 7.00 7.07 -8.60
N ARG A 168 7.90 7.84 -9.22
CA ARG A 168 8.25 7.68 -10.65
C ARG A 168 9.02 6.40 -10.93
N ASN A 169 9.66 5.84 -9.90
CA ASN A 169 10.52 4.65 -9.98
C ASN A 169 9.92 3.46 -9.23
N LEU A 170 8.65 3.55 -8.79
CA LEU A 170 8.02 2.53 -7.96
C LEU A 170 6.89 1.81 -8.71
N GLU A 171 6.99 0.49 -8.77
CA GLU A 171 5.94 -0.42 -9.20
C GLU A 171 5.29 -1.06 -7.97
N LEU A 172 4.12 -0.58 -7.55
CA LEU A 172 3.41 -1.07 -6.35
C LEU A 172 3.09 -2.57 -6.40
N ASN A 173 2.81 -3.10 -7.58
CA ASN A 173 2.57 -4.53 -7.80
C ASN A 173 3.83 -5.39 -7.54
N GLN A 174 5.02 -4.82 -7.65
CA GLN A 174 6.27 -5.52 -7.33
C GLN A 174 6.60 -5.41 -5.83
N LEU A 175 6.39 -4.26 -5.23
CA LEU A 175 6.60 -4.09 -3.79
C LEU A 175 5.57 -4.88 -2.99
N PHE A 176 4.32 -4.83 -3.37
CA PHE A 176 3.16 -5.46 -2.72
C PHE A 176 3.25 -5.40 -1.17
N PRO A 177 3.22 -4.20 -0.58
CA PRO A 177 3.38 -4.04 0.86
C PRO A 177 2.29 -4.77 1.63
N ASP A 178 2.64 -5.30 2.80
CA ASP A 178 1.68 -5.97 3.67
C ASP A 178 0.62 -5.00 4.21
N ALA A 179 1.03 -3.76 4.50
CA ALA A 179 0.09 -2.69 4.83
C ALA A 179 0.46 -1.37 4.14
N ILE A 180 -0.55 -0.67 3.64
CA ILE A 180 -0.45 0.72 3.15
C ILE A 180 -1.21 1.62 4.11
N PHE A 181 -0.55 2.71 4.53
CA PHE A 181 -1.12 3.78 5.37
C PHE A 181 -1.39 5.00 4.51
N ILE A 182 -2.62 5.51 4.52
CA ILE A 182 -3.04 6.72 3.81
C ILE A 182 -3.69 7.72 4.76
N ASN A 183 -3.65 9.01 4.42
CA ASN A 183 -4.29 10.06 5.21
C ASN A 183 -5.26 10.95 4.43
N GLU A 184 -5.36 10.81 3.12
CA GLU A 184 -6.32 11.55 2.30
C GLU A 184 -7.63 10.77 2.19
N PRO A 185 -8.78 11.31 2.70
CA PRO A 185 -10.04 10.59 2.71
C PRO A 185 -10.83 10.67 1.41
N TYR A 186 -10.62 11.70 0.60
CA TYR A 186 -11.61 12.11 -0.39
C TYR A 186 -11.40 11.56 -1.80
N ASP A 187 -10.19 11.06 -2.13
CA ASP A 187 -9.84 10.67 -3.50
C ASP A 187 -10.22 11.76 -4.51
N GLU A 188 -11.15 11.48 -5.45
CA GLU A 188 -11.65 12.42 -6.45
C GLU A 188 -12.65 13.45 -5.91
N TYR A 189 -13.21 13.27 -4.73
CA TYR A 189 -14.32 14.10 -4.20
C TYR A 189 -13.88 15.35 -3.45
N ASN A 190 -12.60 15.51 -3.13
CA ASN A 190 -12.11 16.77 -2.58
C ASN A 190 -12.29 17.90 -3.61
N LEU A 191 -12.83 19.03 -3.16
CA LEU A 191 -13.14 20.16 -4.04
C LEU A 191 -11.92 21.02 -4.39
N SER A 192 -10.88 20.98 -3.57
CA SER A 192 -9.71 21.87 -3.67
C SER A 192 -8.49 21.20 -4.28
N PHE A 193 -8.27 19.92 -3.97
CA PHE A 193 -7.15 19.16 -4.50
C PHE A 193 -7.50 17.68 -4.62
N MET A 194 -6.65 16.90 -5.28
CA MET A 194 -6.71 15.44 -5.27
C MET A 194 -5.30 14.87 -5.40
N VAL A 195 -5.07 13.71 -4.82
CA VAL A 195 -3.88 12.92 -5.12
C VAL A 195 -3.96 12.36 -6.54
N HIS A 196 -2.82 11.95 -7.10
CA HIS A 196 -2.83 11.35 -8.43
C HIS A 196 -3.77 10.11 -8.46
N PRO A 197 -4.61 9.96 -9.48
CA PRO A 197 -5.66 8.92 -9.53
C PRO A 197 -5.16 7.48 -9.35
N ALA A 198 -3.92 7.16 -9.74
CA ALA A 198 -3.32 5.86 -9.48
C ALA A 198 -3.24 5.51 -7.99
N PHE A 199 -3.25 6.51 -7.11
CA PHE A 199 -3.14 6.38 -5.66
C PHE A 199 -4.47 6.63 -4.92
N PHE A 200 -5.60 6.63 -5.64
CA PHE A 200 -6.90 6.60 -4.98
C PHE A 200 -7.08 5.35 -4.13
N SER A 201 -7.76 5.46 -3.02
CA SER A 201 -7.91 4.38 -2.04
C SER A 201 -8.45 3.09 -2.66
N LYS A 202 -9.41 3.20 -3.59
CA LYS A 202 -9.94 2.05 -4.36
C LYS A 202 -8.87 1.33 -5.19
N ASN A 203 -7.90 2.08 -5.72
CA ASN A 203 -6.81 1.51 -6.53
C ASN A 203 -5.70 0.92 -5.66
N LEU A 204 -5.40 1.56 -4.52
CA LEU A 204 -4.39 1.07 -3.59
C LEU A 204 -4.73 -0.27 -2.96
N LYS A 205 -6.02 -0.53 -2.73
CA LYS A 205 -6.50 -1.77 -2.11
C LYS A 205 -6.05 -3.04 -2.83
N GLN A 206 -5.84 -2.99 -4.13
CA GLN A 206 -5.37 -4.13 -4.92
C GLN A 206 -3.87 -4.45 -4.73
N TYR A 207 -3.09 -3.53 -4.16
CA TYR A 207 -1.64 -3.66 -4.01
C TYR A 207 -1.18 -3.96 -2.58
N THR A 208 -2.11 -4.23 -1.67
CA THR A 208 -1.78 -4.51 -0.27
C THR A 208 -2.75 -5.51 0.35
N LYS A 209 -2.30 -6.23 1.36
CA LYS A 209 -3.18 -7.05 2.18
C LYS A 209 -4.08 -6.19 3.06
N GLN A 210 -3.55 -5.08 3.58
CA GLN A 210 -4.26 -4.18 4.48
C GLN A 210 -4.08 -2.73 4.07
N LEU A 211 -5.18 -2.03 3.82
CA LEU A 211 -5.21 -0.59 3.64
C LEU A 211 -5.69 0.06 4.93
N ILE A 212 -4.89 0.97 5.49
CA ILE A 212 -5.15 1.62 6.78
C ILE A 212 -5.27 3.13 6.56
N TYR A 213 -6.40 3.68 6.97
CA TYR A 213 -6.63 5.12 6.89
C TYR A 213 -6.40 5.78 8.27
N ILE A 214 -5.64 6.86 8.27
CA ILE A 214 -5.37 7.71 9.45
C ILE A 214 -5.78 9.14 9.09
N PRO A 215 -6.86 9.70 9.66
CA PRO A 215 -7.25 11.08 9.39
C PRO A 215 -6.12 12.07 9.67
N TRP A 216 -5.91 13.00 8.73
CA TRP A 216 -4.90 14.05 8.88
C TRP A 216 -5.31 15.17 9.85
N PHE A 217 -6.48 15.08 10.42
CA PHE A 217 -7.07 16.05 11.35
C PHE A 217 -7.62 15.37 12.60
N VAL A 218 -7.83 16.17 13.62
CA VAL A 218 -8.59 15.82 14.82
C VAL A 218 -9.77 16.77 14.95
N THR A 219 -10.86 16.31 15.55
CA THR A 219 -12.07 17.08 15.78
C THR A 219 -12.38 17.14 17.26
N SER A 220 -13.20 18.12 17.67
CA SER A 220 -13.80 18.10 19.00
C SER A 220 -14.67 16.87 19.18
N GLU A 221 -14.80 16.40 20.42
CA GLU A 221 -15.79 15.38 20.74
C GLU A 221 -17.20 15.93 20.47
N ILE A 222 -18.06 15.12 19.87
CA ILE A 222 -19.44 15.47 19.53
C ILE A 222 -20.34 14.58 20.36
N ASP A 223 -21.25 15.17 21.13
CA ASP A 223 -22.27 14.43 21.88
C ASP A 223 -23.50 14.21 20.98
N LEU A 224 -23.69 12.95 20.58
CA LEU A 224 -24.80 12.53 19.72
C LEU A 224 -26.18 12.74 20.37
N THR A 225 -26.23 12.92 21.68
CA THR A 225 -27.47 13.15 22.44
C THR A 225 -27.78 14.65 22.64
N ASP A 226 -26.80 15.51 22.36
CA ASP A 226 -26.97 16.96 22.50
C ASP A 226 -27.57 17.56 21.20
N LYS A 227 -28.69 18.26 21.39
CA LYS A 227 -29.36 18.93 20.25
C LYS A 227 -28.54 20.10 19.67
N GLU A 228 -27.65 20.70 20.49
CA GLU A 228 -26.77 21.77 20.02
C GLU A 228 -25.68 21.26 19.08
N ASP A 229 -25.28 20.00 19.19
CA ASP A 229 -24.32 19.35 18.33
C ASP A 229 -24.89 18.86 16.96
N GLY A 230 -26.19 19.03 16.74
CA GLY A 230 -26.85 18.57 15.50
C GLY A 230 -26.22 19.11 14.22
N LYS A 231 -25.74 20.37 14.21
CA LYS A 231 -25.00 20.92 13.06
C LYS A 231 -23.61 20.29 12.89
N ALA A 232 -22.95 19.98 13.99
CA ALA A 232 -21.65 19.32 13.98
C ALA A 232 -21.77 17.88 13.43
N ILE A 233 -22.83 17.18 13.77
CA ILE A 233 -23.13 15.83 13.24
C ILE A 233 -23.32 15.88 11.72
N VAL A 234 -24.17 16.78 11.21
CA VAL A 234 -24.38 16.95 9.75
C VAL A 234 -23.07 17.31 9.04
N ASN A 235 -22.24 18.16 9.64
CA ASN A 235 -20.94 18.50 9.07
C ASN A 235 -19.98 17.28 9.08
N ALA A 236 -20.10 16.41 10.09
CA ALA A 236 -19.27 15.21 10.20
C ALA A 236 -19.51 14.20 9.06
N GLU A 237 -20.71 14.10 8.53
CA GLU A 237 -21.04 13.26 7.37
C GLU A 237 -20.13 13.54 6.19
N ASN A 238 -19.78 14.82 5.96
CA ASN A 238 -18.94 15.25 4.83
C ASN A 238 -17.48 14.74 4.87
N TYR A 239 -16.99 14.23 6.00
CA TYR A 239 -15.65 13.67 6.11
C TYR A 239 -15.63 12.22 6.61
N ILE A 240 -16.78 11.68 7.02
CA ILE A 240 -16.91 10.29 7.48
C ILE A 240 -17.24 9.36 6.31
N VAL A 241 -18.25 9.69 5.50
CA VAL A 241 -18.68 8.82 4.38
C VAL A 241 -17.82 9.10 3.15
N MET A 242 -16.52 8.81 3.25
CA MET A 242 -15.54 9.13 2.21
C MET A 242 -14.81 7.88 1.69
N PRO A 243 -14.27 7.93 0.43
CA PRO A 243 -13.66 6.79 -0.23
C PRO A 243 -12.62 6.05 0.61
N ALA A 244 -11.67 6.76 1.19
CA ALA A 244 -10.61 6.12 1.98
C ALA A 244 -11.17 5.34 3.17
N LEU A 245 -12.21 5.87 3.83
CA LEU A 245 -12.85 5.17 4.92
C LEU A 245 -13.59 3.91 4.43
N VAL A 246 -14.26 3.99 3.29
CA VAL A 246 -14.98 2.85 2.70
C VAL A 246 -14.03 1.75 2.24
N HIS A 247 -12.95 2.11 1.55
CA HIS A 247 -12.03 1.15 0.94
C HIS A 247 -10.99 0.58 1.92
N SER A 248 -10.67 1.28 3.01
CA SER A 248 -9.69 0.79 3.99
C SER A 248 -10.21 -0.44 4.73
N ASP A 249 -9.29 -1.26 5.22
CA ASP A 249 -9.61 -2.36 6.13
C ASP A 249 -9.75 -1.87 7.57
N TYR A 250 -8.93 -0.88 7.93
CA TYR A 250 -8.94 -0.27 9.25
C TYR A 250 -8.86 1.25 9.17
N VAL A 251 -9.48 1.91 10.14
CA VAL A 251 -9.45 3.36 10.30
C VAL A 251 -8.99 3.67 11.73
N ILE A 252 -7.88 4.38 11.87
CA ILE A 252 -7.35 4.78 13.19
C ILE A 252 -7.98 6.11 13.58
N LEU A 253 -8.70 6.11 14.68
CA LEU A 253 -9.44 7.28 15.17
C LEU A 253 -8.91 7.78 16.52
N GLN A 254 -9.01 9.07 16.72
CA GLN A 254 -8.46 9.79 17.88
C GLN A 254 -9.03 9.33 19.23
N SER A 255 -10.30 8.90 19.27
CA SER A 255 -10.98 8.58 20.53
C SER A 255 -12.13 7.58 20.33
N LYS A 256 -12.62 7.04 21.46
CA LYS A 256 -13.82 6.19 21.48
C LYS A 256 -15.10 6.97 21.15
N GLY A 257 -15.15 8.25 21.55
CA GLY A 257 -16.30 9.12 21.24
C GLY A 257 -16.43 9.31 19.74
N ILE A 258 -15.33 9.68 19.09
CA ILE A 258 -15.27 9.83 17.63
C ILE A 258 -15.55 8.50 16.91
N ALA A 259 -15.06 7.37 17.41
CA ALA A 259 -15.36 6.08 16.78
C ALA A 259 -16.86 5.73 16.86
N ARG A 260 -17.55 6.10 17.92
CA ARG A 260 -19.01 5.96 18.05
C ARG A 260 -19.75 6.85 17.05
N LEU A 261 -19.35 8.13 16.94
CA LEU A 261 -19.91 9.05 15.94
C LEU A 261 -19.78 8.48 14.53
N TYR A 262 -18.59 8.01 14.17
CA TYR A 262 -18.35 7.39 12.87
C TYR A 262 -19.24 6.16 12.66
N GLN A 263 -19.32 5.29 13.67
CA GLN A 263 -20.12 4.07 13.59
C GLN A 263 -21.61 4.40 13.40
N GLU A 264 -22.17 5.36 14.14
CA GLU A 264 -23.58 5.73 14.02
C GLU A 264 -23.92 6.30 12.64
N ILE A 265 -23.09 7.22 12.12
CA ILE A 265 -23.28 7.78 10.79
C ILE A 265 -23.17 6.68 9.72
N LEU A 266 -22.15 5.83 9.81
CA LEU A 266 -21.95 4.75 8.82
C LEU A 266 -23.04 3.68 8.88
N VAL A 267 -23.58 3.38 10.04
CA VAL A 267 -24.71 2.47 10.21
C VAL A 267 -25.99 3.10 9.66
N GLN A 268 -26.18 4.41 9.85
CA GLN A 268 -27.31 5.12 9.25
C GLN A 268 -27.28 5.04 7.72
N GLU A 269 -26.10 5.19 7.12
CA GLU A 269 -25.93 5.14 5.65
C GLU A 269 -25.98 3.71 5.08
N SER A 270 -25.43 2.72 5.78
CA SER A 270 -25.26 1.36 5.25
C SER A 270 -26.29 0.35 5.73
N GLY A 271 -26.94 0.62 6.85
CA GLY A 271 -27.88 -0.30 7.51
C GLY A 271 -27.34 -0.92 8.80
N VAL A 272 -28.25 -1.26 9.72
CA VAL A 272 -27.95 -1.79 11.06
C VAL A 272 -27.22 -3.14 11.01
N GLU A 273 -27.40 -3.91 9.97
CA GLU A 273 -26.71 -5.19 9.75
C GLU A 273 -25.20 -5.05 9.63
N PHE A 274 -24.70 -3.85 9.24
CA PHE A 274 -23.28 -3.57 9.12
C PHE A 274 -22.63 -3.05 10.41
N ALA A 275 -23.38 -2.90 11.50
CA ALA A 275 -22.85 -2.32 12.75
C ALA A 275 -21.58 -3.04 13.26
N LYS A 276 -21.57 -4.38 13.25
CA LYS A 276 -20.41 -5.18 13.67
C LYS A 276 -19.21 -5.07 12.71
N TYR A 277 -19.48 -4.84 11.44
CA TYR A 277 -18.42 -4.60 10.44
C TYR A 277 -17.71 -3.29 10.75
N TRP A 278 -18.46 -2.20 10.96
CA TRP A 278 -17.90 -0.91 11.29
C TRP A 278 -17.19 -0.91 12.65
N GLU A 279 -17.74 -1.55 13.67
CA GLU A 279 -17.10 -1.70 14.99
C GLU A 279 -15.70 -2.32 14.89
N LYS A 280 -15.51 -3.33 14.05
CA LYS A 280 -14.20 -3.97 13.85
C LYS A 280 -13.23 -3.12 13.05
N LYS A 281 -13.73 -2.31 12.15
CA LYS A 281 -12.93 -1.47 11.25
C LYS A 281 -12.44 -0.20 11.91
N LEU A 282 -13.24 0.38 12.81
CA LEU A 282 -12.96 1.67 13.47
C LEU A 282 -12.15 1.45 14.75
N LEU A 283 -10.88 1.84 14.73
CA LEU A 283 -9.93 1.59 15.80
C LEU A 283 -9.66 2.88 16.61
N PRO A 284 -10.24 3.05 17.78
CA PRO A 284 -10.03 4.25 18.63
C PRO A 284 -8.69 4.17 19.37
N LEU A 285 -7.59 4.24 18.65
CA LEU A 285 -6.25 4.06 19.19
C LEU A 285 -5.57 5.35 19.63
N GLY A 286 -6.09 6.49 19.21
CA GLY A 286 -5.46 7.81 19.39
C GLY A 286 -5.10 8.43 18.03
N SER A 287 -4.38 9.55 18.05
CA SER A 287 -3.87 10.20 16.85
C SER A 287 -2.41 10.58 17.02
N PRO A 288 -1.54 10.38 16.01
CA PRO A 288 -0.15 10.85 16.05
C PRO A 288 -0.01 12.36 16.24
N LEU A 289 -1.05 13.13 15.93
CA LEU A 289 -1.08 14.59 16.16
C LEU A 289 -0.94 14.97 17.65
N TYR A 290 -1.22 14.04 18.57
CA TYR A 290 -1.04 14.25 20.01
C TYR A 290 0.37 13.94 20.51
N ASP A 291 1.32 13.60 19.65
CA ASP A 291 2.72 13.33 20.06
C ASP A 291 3.44 14.52 20.67
N LYS A 292 2.91 15.74 20.47
CA LYS A 292 3.41 16.98 21.06
C LYS A 292 2.89 17.26 22.48
N ASP A 293 1.92 16.45 22.92
CA ASP A 293 1.30 16.59 24.25
C ASP A 293 2.07 15.82 25.34
N GLU A 294 1.98 16.29 26.58
CA GLU A 294 2.60 15.62 27.76
C GLU A 294 2.05 14.20 28.00
N ASN A 295 0.94 13.84 27.37
CA ASN A 295 0.27 12.54 27.46
C ASN A 295 0.69 11.55 26.34
N LYS A 296 1.88 11.67 25.77
CA LYS A 296 2.39 10.82 24.64
C LYS A 296 2.15 9.33 24.84
N GLU A 297 2.43 8.80 26.05
CA GLU A 297 2.26 7.38 26.36
C GLU A 297 0.81 6.90 26.24
N LYS A 298 -0.16 7.80 26.38
CA LYS A 298 -1.58 7.43 26.43
C LYS A 298 -2.28 7.47 25.07
N PHE A 299 -1.88 8.38 24.16
CA PHE A 299 -2.62 8.66 22.91
C PHE A 299 -1.73 8.77 21.66
N GLY A 300 -0.42 8.74 21.82
CA GLY A 300 0.54 9.00 20.76
C GLY A 300 0.92 7.77 19.94
N SER A 301 1.79 8.01 18.99
CA SER A 301 2.25 7.05 17.97
C SER A 301 2.80 5.76 18.53
N HIS A 302 3.54 5.81 19.63
CA HIS A 302 4.10 4.60 20.27
C HIS A 302 3.02 3.59 20.66
N ARG A 303 1.93 4.06 21.30
CA ARG A 303 0.81 3.20 21.69
C ARG A 303 0.06 2.65 20.47
N ILE A 304 -0.16 3.51 19.47
CA ILE A 304 -0.79 3.10 18.21
C ILE A 304 0.05 1.99 17.57
N TRP A 305 1.36 2.22 17.50
CA TRP A 305 2.30 1.25 16.94
C TRP A 305 2.28 -0.10 17.66
N ASP A 306 2.39 -0.10 18.97
CA ASP A 306 2.34 -1.32 19.78
C ASP A 306 1.06 -2.12 19.56
N THR A 307 -0.08 -1.43 19.43
CA THR A 307 -1.37 -2.09 19.19
C THR A 307 -1.47 -2.66 17.79
N LEU A 308 -1.07 -1.89 16.77
CA LEU A 308 -1.05 -2.34 15.37
C LEU A 308 -0.13 -3.54 15.18
N ARG A 309 1.06 -3.49 15.76
CA ARG A 309 2.03 -4.59 15.69
C ARG A 309 1.46 -5.88 16.23
N ARG A 310 0.79 -5.83 17.39
CA ARG A 310 0.23 -7.03 18.05
C ARG A 310 -1.05 -7.56 17.42
N SER A 311 -1.92 -6.67 16.96
CA SER A 311 -3.29 -7.06 16.57
C SER A 311 -3.46 -7.21 15.06
N ILE A 312 -2.71 -6.45 14.28
CA ILE A 312 -2.90 -6.36 12.82
C ILE A 312 -1.72 -7.00 12.09
N LEU A 313 -0.49 -6.61 12.46
CA LEU A 313 0.69 -7.09 11.75
C LEU A 313 1.07 -8.54 12.10
N CYS A 314 0.65 -9.07 13.25
CA CYS A 314 0.83 -10.49 13.58
C CYS A 314 -0.07 -11.43 12.76
N THR A 315 -1.05 -10.90 12.04
CA THR A 315 -1.96 -11.69 11.18
C THR A 315 -1.52 -11.69 9.70
N ILE A 316 -0.47 -10.95 9.38
CA ILE A 316 0.15 -10.86 8.07
C ILE A 316 1.29 -11.89 7.94
#